data_679ed814a2c88ddacf6ae02260c3c7d7
#
_entry.id   679ed814a2c88ddacf6ae02260c3c7d7
#
_cell.length_a   1.000
_cell.length_b   1.000
_cell.length_c   1.000
_cell.angle_alpha   90.00
_cell.angle_beta   90.00
_cell.angle_gamma   90.00
#
_symmetry.space_group_name_H-M   'P 1'
#
loop_
_entity.id
_entity.type
_entity.pdbx_description
1 polymer ?
#
loop_
_entity_poly.entity_id
_entity_poly.type
_entity_poly.pdbx_seq_one_letter_code
_entity_poly.pdbx_strand_id
1 'polypeptide(L)'
;MRLVSPLIDYLFASGKMKQVGSYEGSYTKSVYMPFTSNALIGTSYYMAPDTILNSKNNEITAIEVVDNVTNSVAPTVPATDPLSTTQAKQGYFYFCNMKRDVIASVPLYSLIRRLNAGKVQFCNFDDPIVWQNCFIQFDSLATAITTSHSVWLRVTYSPVEN
;
A
#
# COMPACT_ATOMS: atom_id res chain seq x y z
N MET A 1 17.08 7.21 13.12
CA MET A 1 15.87 7.15 13.96
C MET A 1 14.71 6.62 13.12
N ARG A 2 14.13 5.51 13.50
CA ARG A 2 12.96 4.93 12.83
C ARG A 2 11.70 5.63 13.29
N LEU A 3 10.93 6.18 12.35
CA LEU A 3 9.55 6.53 12.61
C LEU A 3 8.68 5.46 11.95
N VAL A 4 8.50 4.37 12.64
CA VAL A 4 7.60 3.29 12.24
C VAL A 4 6.32 3.45 13.06
N SER A 5 5.16 3.24 12.47
CA SER A 5 3.92 3.28 13.25
C SER A 5 3.90 2.12 14.25
N PRO A 6 3.25 2.26 15.42
CA PRO A 6 3.16 1.18 16.40
C PRO A 6 2.66 -0.14 15.83
N LEU A 7 1.78 -0.08 14.84
CA LEU A 7 1.27 -1.28 14.18
C LEU A 7 2.33 -1.98 13.34
N ILE A 8 3.14 -1.22 12.61
CA ILE A 8 4.24 -1.79 11.83
C ILE A 8 5.29 -2.37 12.75
N ASP A 9 5.61 -1.70 13.86
CA ASP A 9 6.49 -2.25 14.90
C ASP A 9 5.96 -3.58 15.44
N TYR A 10 4.64 -3.68 15.67
CA TYR A 10 4.01 -4.92 16.09
C TYR A 10 4.15 -6.03 15.03
N LEU A 11 3.95 -5.70 13.76
CA LEU A 11 4.12 -6.67 12.66
C LEU A 11 5.56 -7.16 12.54
N PHE A 12 6.56 -6.29 12.74
CA PHE A 12 7.96 -6.69 12.81
C PHE A 12 8.23 -7.58 14.03
N ALA A 13 7.76 -7.19 15.21
CA ALA A 13 7.94 -7.95 16.44
C ALA A 13 7.27 -9.33 16.37
N SER A 14 6.15 -9.45 15.66
CA SER A 14 5.46 -10.73 15.45
C SER A 14 6.10 -11.63 14.38
N GLY A 15 7.16 -11.16 13.71
CA GLY A 15 7.84 -11.89 12.62
C GLY A 15 7.08 -11.92 11.30
N LYS A 16 5.95 -11.22 11.19
CA LYS A 16 5.15 -11.15 9.96
C LYS A 16 5.77 -10.23 8.91
N MET A 17 6.56 -9.28 9.34
CA MET A 17 7.30 -8.36 8.48
C MET A 17 8.75 -8.24 8.94
N LYS A 18 9.67 -8.16 7.99
CA LYS A 18 11.09 -7.87 8.25
C LYS A 18 11.47 -6.54 7.64
N GLN A 19 12.30 -5.80 8.34
CA GLN A 19 12.82 -4.55 7.80
C GLN A 19 13.92 -4.80 6.78
N VAL A 20 13.82 -4.13 5.65
CA VAL A 20 14.86 -4.12 4.62
C VAL A 20 15.87 -3.01 4.92
N GLY A 21 17.17 -3.33 4.91
CA GLY A 21 18.24 -2.43 5.33
C GLY A 21 18.74 -1.44 4.29
N SER A 22 18.46 -1.61 3.00
CA SER A 22 19.08 -0.82 1.93
C SER A 22 18.11 -0.48 0.81
N TYR A 23 18.33 0.70 0.21
CA TYR A 23 17.59 1.21 -0.93
C TYR A 23 18.30 1.00 -2.28
N GLU A 24 19.52 0.51 -2.26
CA GLU A 24 20.32 0.36 -3.48
C GLU A 24 19.64 -0.62 -4.44
N GLY A 25 19.46 -0.19 -5.70
CA GLY A 25 18.80 -1.00 -6.72
C GLY A 25 17.27 -1.06 -6.62
N SER A 26 16.64 -0.21 -5.79
CA SER A 26 15.19 -0.13 -5.68
C SER A 26 14.57 0.81 -6.70
N TYR A 27 13.40 0.44 -7.18
CA TYR A 27 12.59 1.24 -8.11
C TYR A 27 11.24 1.54 -7.50
N THR A 28 10.62 2.65 -7.91
CA THR A 28 9.30 3.06 -7.43
C THR A 28 8.31 3.13 -8.59
N LYS A 29 7.12 2.59 -8.39
CA LYS A 29 6.02 2.64 -9.34
C LYS A 29 4.78 3.21 -8.66
N SER A 30 4.10 4.15 -9.35
CA SER A 30 2.80 4.64 -8.93
C SER A 30 1.70 3.73 -9.44
N VAL A 31 0.75 3.40 -8.56
CA VAL A 31 -0.42 2.58 -8.87
C VAL A 31 -1.66 3.35 -8.45
N TYR A 32 -2.65 3.39 -9.32
CA TYR A 32 -3.94 4.05 -9.07
C TYR A 32 -5.05 3.02 -9.14
N MET A 33 -5.87 2.99 -8.10
CA MET A 33 -7.04 2.13 -8.04
C MET A 33 -8.30 3.01 -7.93
N PRO A 34 -8.95 3.32 -9.06
CA PRO A 34 -10.18 4.11 -9.05
C PRO A 34 -11.35 3.26 -8.57
N PHE A 35 -12.33 3.91 -7.94
CA PHE A 35 -13.59 3.27 -7.61
C PHE A 35 -14.59 3.44 -8.76
N THR A 36 -15.13 2.34 -9.26
CA THR A 36 -16.13 2.32 -10.33
C THR A 36 -17.54 2.52 -9.81
N SER A 37 -17.74 2.39 -8.51
CA SER A 37 -18.96 2.68 -7.76
C SER A 37 -18.58 3.19 -6.37
N ASN A 38 -19.55 3.66 -5.60
CA ASN A 38 -19.31 4.00 -4.21
C ASN A 38 -18.76 2.79 -3.45
N ALA A 39 -17.75 3.03 -2.61
CA ALA A 39 -17.16 1.96 -1.82
C ALA A 39 -18.17 1.37 -0.84
N LEU A 40 -18.07 0.08 -0.57
CA LEU A 40 -18.91 -0.66 0.35
C LEU A 40 -18.08 -1.29 1.45
N ILE A 41 -18.62 -1.29 2.67
CA ILE A 41 -18.01 -1.95 3.82
C ILE A 41 -17.88 -3.45 3.56
N GLY A 42 -16.73 -4.02 3.90
CA GLY A 42 -16.46 -5.45 3.79
C GLY A 42 -16.20 -5.96 2.37
N THR A 43 -16.28 -5.09 1.36
CA THR A 43 -15.95 -5.47 -0.02
C THR A 43 -14.43 -5.45 -0.23
N SER A 44 -13.90 -6.52 -0.82
CA SER A 44 -12.48 -6.61 -1.17
C SER A 44 -12.23 -5.99 -2.54
N TYR A 45 -11.41 -4.94 -2.55
CA TYR A 45 -10.98 -4.24 -3.78
C TYR A 45 -9.58 -4.72 -4.13
N TYR A 46 -9.49 -5.67 -5.06
CA TYR A 46 -8.23 -6.29 -5.45
C TYR A 46 -7.37 -5.37 -6.31
N MET A 47 -6.05 -5.49 -6.14
CA MET A 47 -5.09 -4.80 -6.98
C MET A 47 -5.18 -5.31 -8.41
N ALA A 48 -5.14 -4.39 -9.38
CA ALA A 48 -5.11 -4.76 -10.78
C ALA A 48 -3.79 -5.50 -11.10
N PRO A 49 -3.82 -6.50 -11.99
CA PRO A 49 -2.60 -7.16 -12.45
C PRO A 49 -1.60 -6.16 -13.00
N ASP A 50 -0.34 -6.32 -12.64
CA ASP A 50 0.76 -5.47 -13.07
C ASP A 50 1.96 -6.33 -13.44
N THR A 51 2.48 -6.17 -14.65
CA THR A 51 3.56 -7.01 -15.18
C THR A 51 4.87 -6.87 -14.40
N ILE A 52 5.13 -5.70 -13.82
CA ILE A 52 6.34 -5.45 -13.03
C ILE A 52 6.16 -5.98 -11.62
N LEU A 53 5.05 -5.62 -10.96
CA LEU A 53 4.81 -5.97 -9.56
C LEU A 53 4.46 -7.46 -9.38
N ASN A 54 3.94 -8.13 -10.40
CA ASN A 54 3.67 -9.56 -10.39
C ASN A 54 4.85 -10.41 -10.91
N SER A 55 5.94 -9.77 -11.33
CA SER A 55 7.10 -10.49 -11.82
C SER A 55 7.77 -11.27 -10.69
N LYS A 56 8.10 -12.54 -10.95
CA LYS A 56 8.89 -13.37 -10.02
C LYS A 56 10.32 -12.83 -9.81
N ASN A 57 10.77 -11.97 -10.71
CA ASN A 57 12.10 -11.37 -10.65
C ASN A 57 12.13 -10.07 -9.82
N ASN A 58 11.00 -9.65 -9.28
CA ASN A 58 10.87 -8.46 -8.46
C ASN A 58 10.26 -8.80 -7.10
N GLU A 59 10.76 -8.16 -6.08
CA GLU A 59 10.23 -8.22 -4.72
C GLU A 59 9.73 -6.84 -4.31
N ILE A 60 8.51 -6.78 -3.79
CA ILE A 60 7.96 -5.54 -3.23
C ILE A 60 8.59 -5.32 -1.87
N THR A 61 9.26 -4.18 -1.71
CA THR A 61 9.99 -3.83 -0.49
C THR A 61 9.33 -2.74 0.32
N ALA A 62 8.45 -1.93 -0.29
CA ALA A 62 7.68 -0.92 0.43
C ALA A 62 6.40 -0.55 -0.30
N ILE A 63 5.39 -0.14 0.47
CA ILE A 63 4.16 0.45 -0.04
C ILE A 63 3.90 1.73 0.73
N GLU A 64 3.52 2.77 0.00
CA GLU A 64 3.14 4.06 0.54
C GLU A 64 1.78 4.45 -0.03
N VAL A 65 0.89 4.93 0.81
CA VAL A 65 -0.37 5.57 0.41
C VAL A 65 -0.13 7.07 0.25
N VAL A 66 -0.50 7.60 -0.90
CA VAL A 66 -0.50 9.04 -1.15
C VAL A 66 -1.90 9.57 -0.86
N ASP A 67 -2.01 10.46 0.10
CA ASP A 67 -3.26 11.13 0.44
C ASP A 67 -3.37 12.50 -0.24
N ASN A 68 -4.50 13.18 -0.07
CA ASN A 68 -4.75 14.48 -0.67
C ASN A 68 -3.86 15.61 -0.10
N VAL A 69 -3.22 15.39 1.04
CA VAL A 69 -2.31 16.37 1.68
C VAL A 69 -0.88 16.19 1.19
N THR A 70 -0.44 14.94 1.05
CA THR A 70 0.93 14.60 0.61
C THR A 70 1.10 14.60 -0.90
N ASN A 71 0.02 14.77 -1.65
CA ASN A 71 0.04 14.90 -3.09
C ASN A 71 0.55 16.29 -3.51
N SER A 72 1.85 16.51 -3.40
CA SER A 72 2.48 17.81 -3.71
C SER A 72 2.75 18.01 -5.21
N VAL A 73 2.71 16.97 -6.00
CA VAL A 73 2.90 17.05 -7.46
C VAL A 73 1.95 16.04 -8.08
N ALA A 74 0.92 16.53 -8.73
CA ALA A 74 0.11 15.70 -9.60
C ALA A 74 0.96 15.28 -10.81
N PRO A 75 1.43 14.03 -10.89
CA PRO A 75 1.83 13.50 -12.17
C PRO A 75 0.58 13.49 -13.04
N THR A 76 0.69 13.52 -14.35
CA THR A 76 -0.42 13.42 -15.32
C THR A 76 -1.63 12.69 -14.72
N VAL A 77 -2.56 13.45 -14.26
CA VAL A 77 -3.47 13.18 -13.16
C VAL A 77 -4.53 12.17 -13.58
N PRO A 78 -4.75 11.09 -12.83
CA PRO A 78 -6.04 10.41 -12.91
C PRO A 78 -7.14 11.45 -12.66
N ALA A 79 -8.27 11.32 -13.34
CA ALA A 79 -9.42 12.21 -13.18
C ALA A 79 -10.09 12.13 -11.78
N THR A 80 -9.45 11.44 -10.84
CA THR A 80 -9.95 11.13 -9.50
C THR A 80 -8.98 11.62 -8.44
N ASP A 81 -9.50 12.05 -7.31
CA ASP A 81 -8.71 12.53 -6.20
C ASP A 81 -8.20 11.38 -5.32
N PRO A 82 -7.01 11.49 -4.72
CA PRO A 82 -6.56 10.54 -3.72
C PRO A 82 -7.45 10.61 -2.48
N LEU A 83 -7.48 9.54 -1.70
CA LEU A 83 -8.20 9.51 -0.43
C LEU A 83 -7.70 10.61 0.50
N SER A 84 -8.61 11.24 1.23
CA SER A 84 -8.24 12.09 2.36
C SER A 84 -7.68 11.23 3.49
N THR A 85 -6.97 11.88 4.42
CA THR A 85 -6.48 11.22 5.65
C THR A 85 -7.61 10.55 6.43
N THR A 86 -8.78 11.19 6.50
CA THR A 86 -9.95 10.65 7.19
C THR A 86 -10.50 9.40 6.47
N GLN A 87 -10.57 9.43 5.15
CA GLN A 87 -10.99 8.26 4.36
C GLN A 87 -10.00 7.11 4.49
N ALA A 88 -8.69 7.39 4.48
CA ALA A 88 -7.66 6.37 4.65
C ALA A 88 -7.70 5.69 6.03
N LYS A 89 -8.17 6.37 7.08
CA LYS A 89 -8.37 5.78 8.41
C LYS A 89 -9.46 4.69 8.46
N GLN A 90 -10.30 4.61 7.46
CA GLN A 90 -11.45 3.72 7.41
C GLN A 90 -11.14 2.36 6.77
N GLY A 91 -9.94 2.18 6.22
CA GLY A 91 -9.61 0.99 5.46
C GLY A 91 -8.25 0.40 5.79
N TYR A 92 -8.07 -0.83 5.30
CA TYR A 92 -6.86 -1.63 5.48
C TYR A 92 -6.36 -2.14 4.15
N PHE A 93 -5.04 -2.23 4.02
CA PHE A 93 -4.37 -2.96 2.95
C PHE A 93 -4.04 -4.37 3.43
N TYR A 94 -4.45 -5.37 2.68
CA TYR A 94 -4.22 -6.78 2.97
C TYR A 94 -3.16 -7.33 2.01
N PHE A 95 -2.07 -7.79 2.59
CA PHE A 95 -0.99 -8.46 1.87
C PHE A 95 -1.28 -9.95 1.79
N CYS A 96 -1.26 -10.50 0.59
CA CYS A 96 -1.59 -11.89 0.36
C CYS A 96 -0.47 -12.61 -0.39
N ASN A 97 -0.31 -13.90 -0.07
CA ASN A 97 0.64 -14.80 -0.74
C ASN A 97 0.05 -15.42 -2.01
N MET A 98 0.78 -16.35 -2.62
CA MET A 98 0.37 -17.07 -3.82
C MET A 98 -0.90 -17.90 -3.60
N LYS A 99 -1.13 -18.41 -2.39
CA LYS A 99 -2.33 -19.17 -2.02
C LYS A 99 -3.53 -18.29 -1.70
N ARG A 100 -3.36 -16.96 -1.78
CA ARG A 100 -4.34 -15.95 -1.36
C ARG A 100 -4.58 -15.90 0.15
N ASP A 101 -3.69 -16.48 0.94
CA ASP A 101 -3.74 -16.31 2.38
C ASP A 101 -3.31 -14.89 2.74
N VAL A 102 -4.02 -14.29 3.68
CA VAL A 102 -3.64 -12.99 4.23
C VAL A 102 -2.45 -13.18 5.17
N ILE A 103 -1.31 -12.64 4.79
CA ILE A 103 -0.09 -12.70 5.61
C ILE A 103 0.08 -11.50 6.52
N ALA A 104 -0.50 -10.37 6.15
CA ALA A 104 -0.53 -9.17 6.99
C ALA A 104 -1.68 -8.25 6.58
N SER A 105 -2.17 -7.46 7.52
CA SER A 105 -3.08 -6.35 7.26
C SER A 105 -2.58 -5.09 7.95
N VAL A 106 -2.64 -3.97 7.25
CA VAL A 106 -2.11 -2.69 7.74
C VAL A 106 -3.13 -1.60 7.44
N PRO A 107 -3.48 -0.73 8.41
CA PRO A 107 -4.33 0.41 8.11
C PRO A 107 -3.72 1.28 7.01
N LEU A 108 -4.52 1.69 6.04
CA LEU A 108 -4.07 2.60 4.96
C LEU A 108 -3.43 3.86 5.54
N TYR A 109 -3.98 4.38 6.62
CA TYR A 109 -3.45 5.55 7.32
C TYR A 109 -2.00 5.35 7.79
N SER A 110 -1.62 4.13 8.20
CA SER A 110 -0.25 3.83 8.64
C SER A 110 0.76 3.80 7.50
N LEU A 111 0.28 3.66 6.27
CA LEU A 111 1.10 3.67 5.06
C LEU A 111 1.25 5.07 4.46
N ILE A 112 0.54 6.08 4.98
CA ILE A 112 0.67 7.46 4.52
C ILE A 112 2.04 8.00 4.94
N ARG A 113 2.79 8.49 3.96
CA ARG A 113 4.03 9.19 4.22
C ARG A 113 3.76 10.49 4.97
N ARG A 114 4.23 10.59 6.20
CA ARG A 114 4.10 11.83 6.96
C ARG A 114 5.11 12.85 6.48
N LEU A 115 4.67 14.09 6.31
CA LEU A 115 5.48 15.22 5.84
C LEU A 115 6.79 15.39 6.62
N ASN A 116 6.77 15.08 7.91
CA ASN A 116 7.93 15.25 8.79
C ASN A 116 8.88 14.03 8.80
N ALA A 117 8.47 12.91 8.25
CA ALA A 117 9.26 11.69 8.32
C ALA A 117 10.26 11.57 7.17
N GLY A 118 9.96 12.14 5.99
CA GLY A 118 10.82 12.06 4.80
C GLY A 118 11.19 10.64 4.36
N LYS A 119 10.69 9.61 5.06
CA LYS A 119 11.12 8.23 4.95
C LYS A 119 9.98 7.32 4.55
N VAL A 120 10.23 6.49 3.56
CA VAL A 120 9.39 5.36 3.21
C VAL A 120 9.66 4.24 4.20
N GLN A 121 8.61 3.53 4.60
CA GLN A 121 8.75 2.38 5.48
C GLN A 121 9.03 1.15 4.65
N PHE A 122 10.15 0.48 4.92
CA PHE A 122 10.55 -0.75 4.24
C PHE A 122 10.14 -1.95 5.06
N CYS A 123 9.66 -2.95 4.38
CA CYS A 123 9.33 -4.22 4.97
C CYS A 123 9.59 -5.34 3.96
N ASN A 124 9.92 -6.48 4.49
CA ASN A 124 10.00 -7.72 3.76
C ASN A 124 9.14 -8.75 4.50
N PHE A 125 8.45 -9.60 3.78
CA PHE A 125 7.63 -10.65 4.33
C PHE A 125 8.39 -11.99 4.25
N ASP A 126 8.19 -12.83 5.25
CA ASP A 126 8.74 -14.19 5.25
C ASP A 126 8.18 -15.03 4.10
N ASP A 127 6.93 -14.77 3.74
CA ASP A 127 6.22 -15.41 2.64
C ASP A 127 6.02 -14.37 1.53
N PRO A 128 6.50 -14.61 0.30
CA PRO A 128 6.40 -13.63 -0.78
C PRO A 128 4.96 -13.22 -1.05
N ILE A 129 4.75 -11.93 -1.18
CA ILE A 129 3.44 -11.38 -1.57
C ILE A 129 3.25 -11.46 -3.08
N VAL A 130 2.01 -11.68 -3.49
CA VAL A 130 1.58 -11.63 -4.88
C VAL A 130 0.67 -10.43 -5.06
N TRP A 131 1.12 -9.44 -5.82
CA TRP A 131 0.46 -8.15 -5.96
C TRP A 131 -1.04 -8.24 -6.28
N GLN A 132 -1.40 -9.01 -7.31
CA GLN A 132 -2.79 -9.18 -7.74
C GLN A 132 -3.71 -9.89 -6.72
N ASN A 133 -3.14 -10.54 -5.72
CA ASN A 133 -3.89 -11.17 -4.63
C ASN A 133 -4.11 -10.20 -3.46
N CYS A 134 -3.35 -9.12 -3.40
CA CYS A 134 -3.52 -8.09 -2.38
C CYS A 134 -4.81 -7.29 -2.63
N PHE A 135 -5.41 -6.80 -1.58
CA PHE A 135 -6.66 -6.03 -1.69
C PHE A 135 -6.79 -4.99 -0.58
N ILE A 136 -7.71 -4.07 -0.80
CA ILE A 136 -8.13 -3.08 0.19
C ILE A 136 -9.56 -3.40 0.61
N GLN A 137 -9.85 -3.21 1.90
CA GLN A 137 -11.18 -3.35 2.45
C GLN A 137 -11.44 -2.25 3.47
N PHE A 138 -12.65 -1.71 3.46
CA PHE A 138 -13.08 -0.69 4.41
C PHE A 138 -13.98 -1.31 5.48
N ASP A 139 -13.75 -0.98 6.73
CA ASP A 139 -14.56 -1.39 7.88
C ASP A 139 -15.51 -0.30 8.35
N SER A 140 -15.33 0.91 7.85
CA SER A 140 -16.19 2.07 8.08
C SER A 140 -16.25 2.93 6.82
N LEU A 141 -17.35 3.62 6.61
CA LEU A 141 -17.53 4.64 5.57
C LEU A 141 -18.27 5.85 6.15
N ALA A 142 -17.90 6.24 7.38
CA ALA A 142 -18.41 7.47 8.00
C ALA A 142 -18.14 8.70 7.12
N THR A 143 -17.01 8.69 6.41
CA THR A 143 -16.74 9.60 5.29
C THR A 143 -16.82 8.80 4.00
N ALA A 144 -17.76 9.15 3.14
CA ALA A 144 -18.02 8.42 1.91
C ALA A 144 -16.82 8.41 0.96
N ILE A 145 -16.64 7.28 0.28
CA ILE A 145 -15.68 7.11 -0.81
C ILE A 145 -16.49 6.82 -2.06
N THR A 146 -16.38 7.70 -3.04
CA THR A 146 -17.20 7.68 -4.25
C THR A 146 -16.35 7.46 -5.50
N THR A 147 -16.96 7.43 -6.66
CA THR A 147 -16.29 7.32 -7.96
C THR A 147 -15.37 8.51 -8.28
N SER A 148 -15.45 9.60 -7.54
CA SER A 148 -14.51 10.72 -7.65
C SER A 148 -13.18 10.48 -6.92
N HIS A 149 -13.04 9.37 -6.22
CA HIS A 149 -11.85 9.01 -5.45
C HIS A 149 -11.11 7.83 -6.08
N SER A 150 -9.84 7.73 -5.75
CA SER A 150 -9.01 6.55 -6.03
C SER A 150 -8.02 6.33 -4.89
N VAL A 151 -7.57 5.10 -4.71
CA VAL A 151 -6.42 4.83 -3.86
C VAL A 151 -5.16 5.03 -4.69
N TRP A 152 -4.30 5.92 -4.24
CA TRP A 152 -3.01 6.18 -4.85
C TRP A 152 -1.92 5.52 -4.02
N LEU A 153 -1.19 4.63 -4.65
CA LEU A 153 -0.10 3.89 -4.02
C LEU A 153 1.21 4.21 -4.71
N ARG A 154 2.25 4.28 -3.91
CA ARG A 154 3.62 4.30 -4.39
C ARG A 154 4.29 3.01 -3.91
N VAL A 155 4.61 2.13 -4.85
CA VAL A 155 5.15 0.80 -4.57
C VAL A 155 6.62 0.78 -4.92
N THR A 156 7.45 0.45 -3.94
CA THR A 156 8.88 0.26 -4.15
C THR A 156 9.16 -1.22 -4.30
N TYR A 157 9.95 -1.58 -5.32
CA TYR A 157 10.34 -2.94 -5.60
C TYR A 157 11.81 -3.03 -5.95
N SER A 158 12.40 -4.18 -5.74
CA SER A 158 13.79 -4.48 -6.08
C SER A 158 13.85 -5.74 -6.92
N PRO A 159 14.73 -5.81 -7.93
CA PRO A 159 15.03 -7.05 -8.61
C PRO A 159 15.57 -8.08 -7.61
N VAL A 160 15.10 -9.33 -7.74
CA VAL A 160 15.64 -10.46 -6.98
C VAL A 160 16.91 -10.92 -7.69
N GLU A 161 18.02 -10.93 -6.97
CA GLU A 161 19.26 -11.54 -7.48
C GLU A 161 19.05 -13.06 -7.53
N ASN A 162 19.22 -13.63 -8.72
CA ASN A 162 19.20 -15.08 -8.96
C ASN A 162 20.56 -15.70 -8.67
#